data_b1ca175b69481404839c51d97ccc7de6
#
_entry.id   b1ca175b69481404839c51d97ccc7de6
#
_cell.length_a   1.000
_cell.length_b   1.000
_cell.length_c   1.000
_cell.angle_alpha   90.00
_cell.angle_beta   90.00
_cell.angle_gamma   90.00
#
_symmetry.space_group_name_H-M   'P 1'
#
loop_
_entity.id
_entity.type
_entity.pdbx_description
1 polymer ?
#
loop_
_entity_poly.entity_id
_entity_poly.type
_entity_poly.pdbx_seq_one_letter_code
_entity_poly.pdbx_strand_id
1 'polypeptide(L)'
;VYRNGKSKANRCFVMIIKKNDASSNRIGISVSKKVGNSIVRHRVTRVIREVMRLHWKEIKSGYDIVIVARPSAKESDYGKFESAIFHLLNLHHLLLEDDDLE
;
A
#
# COMPACT_ATOMS: atom_id res chain seq x y z
N VAL A 1 -16.17 3.45 -7.37
CA VAL A 1 -15.46 2.37 -6.72
C VAL A 1 -14.91 2.79 -5.36
N TYR A 2 -14.49 4.04 -5.24
CA TYR A 2 -13.87 4.52 -3.99
C TYR A 2 -14.80 5.36 -3.14
N ARG A 3 -16.09 5.29 -3.40
CA ARG A 3 -17.11 6.13 -2.75
C ARG A 3 -17.08 6.07 -1.23
N ASN A 4 -16.94 4.87 -0.69
CA ASN A 4 -16.96 4.66 0.76
C ASN A 4 -15.55 4.40 1.31
N GLY A 5 -14.54 4.61 0.47
CA GLY A 5 -13.16 4.41 0.87
C GLY A 5 -12.58 5.63 1.57
N LYS A 6 -11.53 5.38 2.32
CA LYS A 6 -10.74 6.44 2.94
C LYS A 6 -9.41 6.52 2.23
N SER A 7 -8.94 7.74 1.96
CA SER A 7 -7.71 7.97 1.23
C SER A 7 -6.73 8.76 2.07
N LYS A 8 -5.49 8.30 2.10
CA LYS A 8 -4.37 9.02 2.70
C LYS A 8 -3.22 9.00 1.71
N ALA A 9 -2.40 10.03 1.73
CA ALA A 9 -1.32 10.16 0.78
C ALA A 9 -0.04 10.62 1.46
N ASN A 10 1.08 10.24 0.88
CA ASN A 10 2.38 10.81 1.20
C ASN A 10 3.11 11.11 -0.12
N ARG A 11 4.41 11.37 -0.02
CA ARG A 11 5.18 11.76 -1.20
C ARG A 11 5.23 10.67 -2.28
N CYS A 12 5.26 9.41 -1.87
CA CYS A 12 5.46 8.29 -2.80
C CYS A 12 4.18 7.63 -3.25
N PHE A 13 3.17 7.59 -2.39
CA PHE A 13 1.98 6.78 -2.65
C PHE A 13 0.71 7.47 -2.18
N VAL A 14 -0.40 7.06 -2.77
CA VAL A 14 -1.74 7.29 -2.25
C VAL A 14 -2.28 5.92 -1.86
N MET A 15 -2.78 5.79 -0.64
CA MET A 15 -3.38 4.53 -0.18
C MET A 15 -4.85 4.76 0.08
N ILE A 16 -5.68 3.97 -0.59
CA ILE A 16 -7.12 4.02 -0.46
C ILE A 16 -7.55 2.69 0.17
N ILE A 17 -8.32 2.78 1.26
CA ILE A 17 -8.82 1.57 1.90
C ILE A 17 -10.34 1.60 1.95
N LYS A 18 -10.92 0.41 1.91
CA LYS A 18 -12.36 0.24 2.06
C LYS A 18 -12.58 -1.06 2.85
N LYS A 19 -13.39 -0.98 3.90
CA LYS A 19 -13.74 -2.18 4.65
C LYS A 19 -14.54 -3.11 3.75
N ASN A 20 -14.19 -4.39 3.75
CA ASN A 20 -14.95 -5.42 3.03
C ASN A 20 -15.60 -6.36 4.02
N ASP A 21 -16.46 -7.25 3.53
CA ASP A 21 -17.16 -8.21 4.38
C ASP A 21 -16.43 -9.55 4.46
N ALA A 22 -15.23 -9.63 3.90
CA ALA A 22 -14.42 -10.84 3.91
C ALA A 22 -13.54 -10.90 5.14
N SER A 23 -12.98 -12.06 5.41
CA SER A 23 -12.04 -12.24 6.53
C SER A 23 -10.60 -11.99 6.13
N SER A 24 -10.35 -11.66 4.86
CA SER A 24 -9.01 -11.42 4.34
C SER A 24 -8.93 -10.09 3.62
N ASN A 25 -7.71 -9.62 3.43
CA ASN A 25 -7.44 -8.40 2.68
C ASN A 25 -7.27 -8.69 1.19
N ARG A 26 -7.64 -7.71 0.38
CA ARG A 26 -7.33 -7.71 -1.05
C ARG A 26 -6.51 -6.47 -1.36
N ILE A 27 -5.53 -6.62 -2.25
CA ILE A 27 -4.66 -5.51 -2.61
C ILE A 27 -4.70 -5.26 -4.10
N GLY A 28 -4.81 -3.98 -4.47
CA GLY A 28 -4.64 -3.51 -5.83
C GLY A 28 -3.49 -2.54 -5.89
N ILE A 29 -2.70 -2.61 -6.95
CA ILE A 29 -1.55 -1.73 -7.15
C ILE A 29 -1.73 -1.04 -8.49
N SER A 30 -1.65 0.29 -8.48
CA SER A 30 -1.78 1.10 -9.69
C SER A 30 -0.52 1.92 -9.88
N VAL A 31 0.16 1.71 -11.01
CA VAL A 31 1.37 2.45 -11.37
C VAL A 31 1.18 3.00 -12.78
N SER A 32 0.92 4.30 -12.90
CA SER A 32 0.63 4.93 -14.17
C SER A 32 1.90 5.23 -14.96
N LYS A 33 1.71 5.59 -16.22
CA LYS A 33 2.82 5.98 -17.11
C LYS A 33 3.57 7.20 -16.61
N LYS A 34 2.97 8.00 -15.73
CA LYS A 34 3.62 9.17 -15.13
C LYS A 34 4.78 8.79 -14.22
N VAL A 35 4.78 7.57 -13.70
CA VAL A 35 5.87 7.08 -12.84
C VAL A 35 7.11 6.74 -13.68
N GLY A 36 6.91 6.20 -14.88
CA GLY A 36 8.01 5.85 -15.75
C GLY A 36 7.58 4.88 -16.85
N ASN A 37 8.56 4.35 -17.57
CA ASN A 37 8.32 3.38 -18.62
C ASN A 37 7.92 2.01 -18.03
N SER A 38 7.67 1.03 -18.89
CA SER A 38 7.19 -0.28 -18.45
C SER A 38 8.17 -0.98 -17.52
N ILE A 39 9.46 -0.82 -17.72
CA ILE A 39 10.47 -1.43 -16.85
C ILE A 39 10.40 -0.83 -15.45
N VAL A 40 10.32 0.49 -15.37
CA VAL A 40 10.21 1.20 -14.09
C VAL A 40 8.91 0.83 -13.38
N ARG A 41 7.80 0.81 -14.11
CA ARG A 41 6.50 0.46 -13.53
C ARG A 41 6.47 -0.95 -12.98
N HIS A 42 7.08 -1.89 -13.71
CA HIS A 42 7.20 -3.28 -13.25
C HIS A 42 8.00 -3.37 -11.96
N ARG A 43 9.13 -2.67 -11.90
CA ARG A 43 9.96 -2.64 -10.71
C ARG A 43 9.21 -2.09 -9.50
N VAL A 44 8.51 -0.96 -9.69
CA VAL A 44 7.75 -0.34 -8.60
C VAL A 44 6.66 -1.29 -8.11
N THR A 45 5.92 -1.90 -9.02
CA THR A 45 4.87 -2.85 -8.66
C THR A 45 5.43 -4.02 -7.86
N ARG A 46 6.57 -4.57 -8.29
CA ARG A 46 7.20 -5.71 -7.62
C ARG A 46 7.66 -5.35 -6.21
N VAL A 47 8.22 -4.16 -6.03
CA VAL A 47 8.68 -3.74 -4.70
C VAL A 47 7.50 -3.54 -3.76
N ILE A 48 6.43 -2.89 -4.24
CA ILE A 48 5.23 -2.71 -3.42
C ILE A 48 4.67 -4.07 -3.01
N ARG A 49 4.57 -4.99 -3.95
CA ARG A 49 4.04 -6.32 -3.69
C ARG A 49 4.88 -7.07 -2.67
N GLU A 50 6.20 -6.95 -2.77
CA GLU A 50 7.12 -7.59 -1.83
C GLU A 50 6.99 -7.02 -0.42
N VAL A 51 6.89 -5.69 -0.29
CA VAL A 51 6.69 -5.07 1.02
C VAL A 51 5.39 -5.56 1.63
N MET A 52 4.30 -5.56 0.87
CA MET A 52 3.01 -6.00 1.38
C MET A 52 3.02 -7.48 1.76
N ARG A 53 3.69 -8.32 0.96
CA ARG A 53 3.80 -9.76 1.24
C ARG A 53 4.52 -10.02 2.55
N LEU A 54 5.64 -9.33 2.76
CA LEU A 54 6.45 -9.52 3.96
C LEU A 54 5.73 -9.07 5.24
N HIS A 55 4.86 -8.09 5.14
CA HIS A 55 4.19 -7.51 6.30
C HIS A 55 2.70 -7.82 6.37
N TRP A 56 2.24 -8.78 5.53
CA TRP A 56 0.81 -9.08 5.41
C TRP A 56 0.16 -9.44 6.73
N LYS A 57 0.88 -10.20 7.58
CA LYS A 57 0.36 -10.63 8.87
C LYS A 57 0.25 -9.51 9.90
N GLU A 58 0.96 -8.40 9.66
CA GLU A 58 0.94 -7.26 10.56
C GLU A 58 -0.20 -6.29 10.25
N ILE A 59 -0.97 -6.56 9.22
CA ILE A 59 -2.04 -5.69 8.74
C ILE A 59 -3.38 -6.27 9.17
N LYS A 60 -4.25 -5.40 9.71
CA LYS A 60 -5.60 -5.80 10.09
C LYS A 60 -6.34 -6.35 8.87
N SER A 61 -7.09 -7.42 9.05
CA SER A 61 -7.81 -8.06 7.96
C SER A 61 -9.17 -7.43 7.73
N GLY A 62 -9.76 -7.73 6.57
CA GLY A 62 -11.09 -7.26 6.23
C GLY A 62 -11.12 -5.96 5.44
N TYR A 63 -10.05 -5.65 4.72
CA TYR A 63 -9.97 -4.41 3.93
C TYR A 63 -9.56 -4.66 2.49
N ASP A 64 -10.12 -3.87 1.60
CA ASP A 64 -9.60 -3.71 0.25
C ASP A 64 -8.63 -2.53 0.29
N ILE A 65 -7.40 -2.75 -0.16
CA ILE A 65 -6.34 -1.74 -0.11
C ILE A 65 -5.87 -1.49 -1.53
N VAL A 66 -5.92 -0.23 -1.97
CA VAL A 66 -5.38 0.18 -3.27
C VAL A 66 -4.21 1.11 -3.03
N ILE A 67 -3.07 0.79 -3.58
CA ILE A 67 -1.87 1.61 -3.50
C ILE A 67 -1.60 2.19 -4.88
N VAL A 68 -1.62 3.52 -4.97
CA VAL A 68 -1.35 4.24 -6.21
C VAL A 68 0.02 4.88 -6.08
N ALA A 69 0.94 4.52 -6.98
CA ALA A 69 2.28 5.08 -6.96
C ALA A 69 2.27 6.48 -7.58
N ARG A 70 2.95 7.41 -6.91
CA ARG A 70 3.15 8.76 -7.42
C ARG A 70 4.47 8.83 -8.20
N PRO A 71 4.66 9.84 -9.06
CA PRO A 71 5.89 9.94 -9.87
C PRO A 71 7.19 9.87 -9.07
N SER A 72 7.21 10.41 -7.86
CA SER A 72 8.40 10.35 -7.02
C SER A 72 8.81 8.94 -6.60
N ALA A 73 7.92 7.96 -6.74
CA ALA A 73 8.22 6.57 -6.38
C ALA A 73 9.33 5.97 -7.25
N LYS A 74 9.53 6.46 -8.47
CA LYS A 74 10.55 5.90 -9.35
C LYS A 74 11.97 6.07 -8.81
N GLU A 75 12.19 7.06 -7.97
CA GLU A 75 13.51 7.38 -7.40
C GLU A 75 13.75 6.74 -6.05
N SER A 76 12.79 5.99 -5.55
CA SER A 76 12.87 5.41 -4.21
C SER A 76 13.39 3.97 -4.26
N ASP A 77 14.12 3.60 -3.22
CA ASP A 77 14.58 2.22 -3.05
C ASP A 77 13.60 1.44 -2.16
N TYR A 78 13.92 0.17 -1.90
CA TYR A 78 13.07 -0.70 -1.10
C TYR A 78 12.80 -0.12 0.30
N GLY A 79 13.83 0.40 0.96
CA GLY A 79 13.68 0.96 2.31
C GLY A 79 12.73 2.13 2.34
N LYS A 80 12.81 3.01 1.35
CA LYS A 80 11.90 4.15 1.24
C LYS A 80 10.48 3.69 0.93
N PHE A 81 10.31 2.69 0.09
CA PHE A 81 8.99 2.11 -0.20
C PHE A 81 8.38 1.52 1.07
N GLU A 82 9.15 0.74 1.79
CA GLU A 82 8.68 0.12 3.03
C GLU A 82 8.25 1.17 4.04
N SER A 83 9.09 2.18 4.25
CA SER A 83 8.79 3.28 5.17
C SER A 83 7.54 4.03 4.76
N ALA A 84 7.39 4.34 3.47
CA ALA A 84 6.24 5.09 2.96
C ALA A 84 4.95 4.29 3.10
N ILE A 85 5.00 2.99 2.83
CA ILE A 85 3.83 2.12 2.96
C ILE A 85 3.43 1.98 4.42
N PHE A 86 4.39 1.75 5.32
CA PHE A 86 4.11 1.69 6.76
C PHE A 86 3.51 2.99 7.28
N HIS A 87 4.01 4.12 6.82
CA HIS A 87 3.46 5.41 7.19
C HIS A 87 1.97 5.50 6.85
N LEU A 88 1.60 5.09 5.64
CA LEU A 88 0.21 5.12 5.22
C LEU A 88 -0.65 4.09 5.95
N LEU A 89 -0.12 2.90 6.19
CA LEU A 89 -0.83 1.90 6.99
C LEU A 89 -1.11 2.40 8.39
N ASN A 90 -0.14 3.10 8.98
CA ASN A 90 -0.31 3.69 10.31
C ASN A 90 -1.34 4.81 10.31
N LEU A 91 -1.34 5.66 9.29
CA LEU A 91 -2.33 6.73 9.16
C LEU A 91 -3.76 6.17 9.04
N HIS A 92 -3.91 5.01 8.43
CA HIS A 92 -5.20 4.34 8.31
C HIS A 92 -5.53 3.46 9.53
N HIS A 93 -4.62 3.37 10.48
CA HIS A 93 -4.78 2.51 11.67
C HIS A 93 -4.97 1.04 11.29
N LEU A 94 -4.27 0.58 10.25
CA LEU A 94 -4.35 -0.80 9.78
C LEU A 94 -3.27 -1.72 10.33
N LEU A 95 -2.25 -1.18 10.99
CA LEU A 95 -1.22 -2.02 11.60
C LEU A 95 -1.73 -2.61 12.91
N LEU A 96 -1.50 -3.90 13.10
CA LEU A 96 -1.82 -4.56 14.35
C LEU A 96 -0.93 -4.03 15.46
N GLU A 97 -1.51 -3.81 16.62
CA GLU A 97 -0.75 -3.43 17.81
C GLU A 97 -0.23 -4.67 18.51
N ASP A 98 0.71 -4.50 19.45
CA ASP A 98 1.30 -5.62 20.17
C ASP A 98 0.25 -6.54 20.80
N ASP A 99 -0.81 -5.96 21.33
CA ASP A 99 -1.90 -6.72 21.96
C ASP A 99 -2.66 -7.58 20.94
N ASP A 100 -2.73 -7.11 19.69
CA ASP A 100 -3.42 -7.83 18.62
C ASP A 100 -2.57 -8.96 18.04
N LEU A 101 -1.26 -8.94 18.26
CA LEU A 101 -0.35 -9.93 17.70
C LEU A 101 -0.26 -11.19 18.56
N GLU A 102 -0.80 -11.14 19.74
CA GLU A 102 -0.90 -12.28 20.62
C GLU A 102 -2.09 -13.16 20.24
#